data_ffc798614d091adb1c4ebd64496630f3
#
_entry.id   ffc798614d091adb1c4ebd64496630f3
#
_cell.length_a   1.000
_cell.length_b   1.000
_cell.length_c   1.000
_cell.angle_alpha   90.00
_cell.angle_beta   90.00
_cell.angle_gamma   90.00
#
_symmetry.space_group_name_H-M   'P 1'
#
loop_
_entity.id
_entity.type
_entity.pdbx_description
1 polymer ?
#
loop_
_entity_poly.entity_id
_entity_poly.type
_entity_poly.pdbx_seq_one_letter_code
_entity_poly.pdbx_strand_id
1 'polypeptide(L)'
;MMAAIGRFGNDAQGTTAEEVLANAGLNFDVAIEPLYTSKGKPIRSKFNRIFRQDNDMTLGVVGRTYVPMQNDRLLGIANELVQRGEIDWDKIGMIGEGEKLFASFKLPEGFTIQGWDDVDQYIYLTNTHDGSGGIRVIPSNVIIGCSNQFSHLMAGIKRAGIDPKKLVIRHSAKQEERVAELVEALKVVDMLNQQFVLDAQELVNIEMTQEDRVSFYLDTFGIKQNEELVEATNPLGLTTRGNNTLERLLEVEAHPTNNHNGNGSSAFAAFNTATYYIDHEWTFDRKGEKSNDKRVESAIMGTGSRMKAKAWESLVGDYL
;
A
#
# COMPACT_ATOMS: atom_id res chain seq x y z
N MET A 1 14.77 3.54 22.12
CA MET A 1 14.92 4.05 20.75
C MET A 1 14.38 2.96 19.82
N MET A 2 13.09 3.01 19.47
CA MET A 2 12.55 2.09 18.45
C MET A 2 13.17 2.51 17.12
N ALA A 3 13.87 1.59 16.48
CA ALA A 3 14.36 1.82 15.13
C ALA A 3 13.16 2.14 14.24
N ALA A 4 13.22 3.27 13.55
CA ALA A 4 12.26 3.59 12.51
C ALA A 4 12.16 2.36 11.60
N ILE A 5 10.97 1.76 11.51
CA ILE A 5 10.77 0.63 10.62
C ILE A 5 10.88 1.24 9.23
N GLY A 6 11.98 0.99 8.57
CA GLY A 6 12.22 1.46 7.21
C GLY A 6 11.10 1.05 6.27
N ARG A 7 10.99 1.73 5.14
CA ARG A 7 10.05 1.37 4.08
C ARG A 7 10.21 -0.09 3.69
N PHE A 8 9.12 -0.71 3.26
CA PHE A 8 9.07 -2.13 2.93
C PHE A 8 9.98 -2.48 1.73
N GLY A 9 10.63 -3.63 1.82
CA GLY A 9 11.56 -4.13 0.81
C GLY A 9 13.02 -3.84 1.11
N ASN A 10 13.89 -4.36 0.26
CA ASN A 10 15.32 -4.09 0.26
C ASN A 10 15.62 -2.86 -0.60
N ASP A 11 16.73 -2.19 -0.35
CA ASP A 11 17.20 -1.15 -1.27
C ASP A 11 17.40 -1.71 -2.67
N ALA A 12 16.89 -1.04 -3.68
CA ALA A 12 17.08 -1.43 -5.06
C ALA A 12 18.52 -1.12 -5.46
N GLN A 13 19.35 -2.15 -5.50
CA GLN A 13 20.78 -2.02 -5.81
C GLN A 13 21.03 -2.34 -7.29
N GLY A 14 21.48 -1.33 -8.04
CA GLY A 14 21.76 -1.44 -9.46
C GLY A 14 21.35 -0.18 -10.22
N THR A 15 21.79 -0.07 -11.47
CA THR A 15 21.48 1.04 -12.38
C THR A 15 20.51 0.61 -13.48
N THR A 16 20.36 -0.70 -13.69
CA THR A 16 19.46 -1.29 -14.67
C THR A 16 18.47 -2.24 -14.00
N ALA A 17 17.33 -2.49 -14.66
CA ALA A 17 16.34 -3.44 -14.18
C ALA A 17 16.93 -4.85 -13.97
N GLU A 18 17.81 -5.30 -14.84
CA GLU A 18 18.48 -6.59 -14.76
C GLU A 18 19.35 -6.70 -13.50
N GLU A 19 20.18 -5.69 -13.23
CA GLU A 19 21.01 -5.63 -12.02
C GLU A 19 20.16 -5.61 -10.75
N VAL A 20 19.12 -4.78 -10.73
CA VAL A 20 18.22 -4.64 -9.58
C VAL A 20 17.50 -5.96 -9.29
N LEU A 21 17.00 -6.65 -10.32
CA LEU A 21 16.35 -7.95 -10.17
C LEU A 21 17.32 -9.02 -9.68
N ALA A 22 18.53 -9.08 -10.26
CA ALA A 22 19.56 -10.05 -9.88
C ALA A 22 19.98 -9.86 -8.41
N ASN A 23 20.26 -8.62 -8.00
CA ASN A 23 20.67 -8.28 -6.64
C ASN A 23 19.55 -8.54 -5.60
N ALA A 24 18.29 -8.44 -6.02
CA ALA A 24 17.13 -8.74 -5.17
C ALA A 24 16.73 -10.23 -5.18
N GLY A 25 17.33 -11.08 -6.02
CA GLY A 25 16.92 -12.48 -6.20
C GLY A 25 15.56 -12.65 -6.88
N LEU A 26 15.18 -11.70 -7.73
CA LEU A 26 13.88 -11.63 -8.42
C LEU A 26 13.98 -11.85 -9.94
N ASN A 27 15.14 -12.29 -10.41
CA ASN A 27 15.44 -12.57 -11.82
C ASN A 27 14.97 -13.95 -12.29
N PHE A 28 13.90 -14.48 -11.70
CA PHE A 28 13.29 -15.73 -12.10
C PHE A 28 12.17 -15.52 -13.12
N ASP A 29 12.03 -16.49 -14.02
CA ASP A 29 10.90 -16.57 -14.94
C ASP A 29 9.75 -17.36 -14.34
N VAL A 30 8.54 -17.01 -14.74
CA VAL A 30 7.32 -17.75 -14.40
C VAL A 30 6.73 -18.42 -15.64
N ALA A 31 6.21 -19.62 -15.45
CA ALA A 31 5.55 -20.36 -16.51
C ALA A 31 4.17 -20.87 -16.04
N ILE A 32 3.35 -21.27 -17.01
CA ILE A 32 2.05 -21.89 -16.76
C ILE A 32 2.00 -23.28 -17.39
N GLU A 33 1.38 -24.20 -16.69
CA GLU A 33 1.13 -25.55 -17.20
C GLU A 33 -0.25 -26.06 -16.77
N PRO A 34 -0.82 -27.06 -17.49
CA PRO A 34 -2.07 -27.69 -17.08
C PRO A 34 -1.95 -28.35 -15.71
N LEU A 35 -3.01 -28.32 -14.92
CA LEU A 35 -3.08 -29.08 -13.68
C LEU A 35 -3.15 -30.59 -13.98
N TYR A 36 -2.46 -31.39 -13.16
CA TYR A 36 -2.43 -32.84 -13.26
C TYR A 36 -3.03 -33.47 -12.00
N THR A 37 -3.66 -34.64 -12.20
CA THR A 37 -4.09 -35.49 -11.07
C THR A 37 -2.86 -36.12 -10.42
N SER A 38 -3.02 -36.66 -9.20
CA SER A 38 -1.97 -37.45 -8.52
C SER A 38 -1.49 -38.69 -9.31
N LYS A 39 -2.23 -39.11 -10.34
CA LYS A 39 -1.87 -40.20 -11.26
C LYS A 39 -1.23 -39.68 -12.55
N GLY A 40 -0.83 -38.43 -12.61
CA GLY A 40 -0.17 -37.86 -13.79
C GLY A 40 -1.08 -37.62 -15.00
N LYS A 41 -2.40 -37.66 -14.86
CA LYS A 41 -3.32 -37.32 -15.95
C LYS A 41 -3.66 -35.82 -15.90
N PRO A 42 -3.63 -35.12 -17.05
CA PRO A 42 -4.02 -33.72 -17.08
C PRO A 42 -5.50 -33.58 -16.65
N ILE A 43 -5.73 -32.67 -15.75
CA ILE A 43 -7.08 -32.25 -15.36
C ILE A 43 -7.61 -31.39 -16.51
N ARG A 44 -8.63 -31.85 -17.22
CA ARG A 44 -9.37 -31.01 -18.20
C ARG A 44 -10.13 -29.92 -17.44
N SER A 45 -9.38 -29.02 -16.82
CA SER A 45 -9.92 -27.91 -16.05
C SER A 45 -9.80 -26.60 -16.82
N LYS A 46 -10.53 -25.61 -16.38
CA LYS A 46 -10.38 -24.22 -16.86
C LYS A 46 -9.18 -23.51 -16.23
N PHE A 47 -8.35 -24.22 -15.47
CA PHE A 47 -7.28 -23.69 -14.65
C PHE A 47 -5.94 -24.30 -14.99
N ASN A 48 -4.88 -23.51 -14.83
CA ASN A 48 -3.49 -23.89 -14.95
C ASN A 48 -2.75 -23.61 -13.64
N ARG A 49 -1.67 -24.33 -13.39
CA ARG A 49 -0.66 -23.99 -12.39
C ARG A 49 0.21 -22.86 -12.95
N ILE A 50 0.53 -21.86 -12.15
CA ILE A 50 1.63 -20.94 -12.42
C ILE A 50 2.77 -21.25 -11.45
N PHE A 51 4.00 -21.26 -11.92
CA PHE A 51 5.18 -21.68 -11.14
C PHE A 51 6.45 -20.95 -11.58
N ARG A 52 7.44 -20.93 -10.70
CA ARG A 52 8.79 -20.46 -10.99
C ARG A 52 9.55 -21.53 -11.77
N GLN A 53 10.25 -21.13 -12.84
CA GLN A 53 11.02 -22.06 -13.65
C GLN A 53 12.35 -22.49 -13.01
N ASP A 54 12.91 -21.66 -12.11
CA ASP A 54 14.21 -21.90 -11.48
C ASP A 54 14.17 -23.00 -10.39
N ASN A 55 13.03 -23.16 -9.70
CA ASN A 55 12.91 -24.07 -8.56
C ASN A 55 11.61 -24.88 -8.51
N ASP A 56 10.80 -24.78 -9.55
CA ASP A 56 9.50 -25.47 -9.68
C ASP A 56 8.46 -25.10 -8.59
N MET A 57 8.67 -23.98 -7.85
CA MET A 57 7.73 -23.52 -6.83
C MET A 57 6.41 -23.06 -7.43
N THR A 58 5.31 -23.65 -6.96
CA THR A 58 3.96 -23.23 -7.37
C THR A 58 3.59 -21.91 -6.70
N LEU A 59 3.30 -20.91 -7.51
CA LEU A 59 2.87 -19.59 -7.03
C LEU A 59 1.35 -19.46 -6.93
N GLY A 60 0.61 -20.25 -7.72
CA GLY A 60 -0.85 -20.21 -7.67
C GLY A 60 -1.54 -21.03 -8.75
N VAL A 61 -2.86 -20.87 -8.82
CA VAL A 61 -3.73 -21.48 -9.83
C VAL A 61 -4.46 -20.38 -10.58
N VAL A 62 -4.28 -20.33 -11.88
CA VAL A 62 -4.78 -19.25 -12.75
C VAL A 62 -5.73 -19.75 -13.82
N GLY A 63 -6.53 -18.85 -14.39
CA GLY A 63 -7.43 -19.19 -15.49
C GLY A 63 -6.68 -19.44 -16.82
N ARG A 64 -7.35 -20.05 -17.78
CA ARG A 64 -6.77 -20.39 -19.10
C ARG A 64 -6.33 -19.18 -19.94
N THR A 65 -6.93 -18.03 -19.71
CA THR A 65 -6.63 -16.78 -20.42
C THR A 65 -5.57 -15.92 -19.72
N TYR A 66 -5.05 -16.42 -18.59
CA TYR A 66 -4.00 -15.73 -17.86
C TYR A 66 -2.69 -15.81 -18.65
N VAL A 67 -2.05 -14.65 -18.80
CA VAL A 67 -0.72 -14.54 -19.41
C VAL A 67 0.18 -13.86 -18.36
N PRO A 68 1.19 -14.55 -17.81
CA PRO A 68 2.05 -13.95 -16.80
C PRO A 68 2.84 -12.79 -17.39
N MET A 69 2.98 -11.71 -16.62
CA MET A 69 3.97 -10.67 -16.86
C MET A 69 5.27 -11.07 -16.20
N GLN A 70 6.33 -11.20 -16.98
CA GLN A 70 7.66 -11.50 -16.45
C GLN A 70 8.20 -10.30 -15.66
N ASN A 71 9.02 -10.55 -14.65
CA ASN A 71 9.55 -9.52 -13.77
C ASN A 71 10.48 -8.55 -14.52
N ASP A 72 11.35 -9.08 -15.37
CA ASP A 72 12.26 -8.30 -16.21
C ASP A 72 11.52 -7.37 -17.17
N ARG A 73 10.45 -7.87 -17.78
CA ARG A 73 9.62 -7.09 -18.69
C ARG A 73 8.94 -5.93 -17.98
N LEU A 74 8.37 -6.18 -16.80
CA LEU A 74 7.70 -5.17 -16.01
C LEU A 74 8.67 -4.07 -15.56
N LEU A 75 9.80 -4.47 -14.96
CA LEU A 75 10.78 -3.51 -14.46
C LEU A 75 11.58 -2.85 -15.57
N GLY A 76 11.70 -3.48 -16.74
CA GLY A 76 12.30 -2.87 -17.93
C GLY A 76 11.60 -1.58 -18.35
N ILE A 77 10.25 -1.54 -18.22
CA ILE A 77 9.48 -0.34 -18.51
C ILE A 77 9.76 0.77 -17.50
N ALA A 78 9.78 0.43 -16.21
CA ALA A 78 10.13 1.40 -15.17
C ALA A 78 11.56 1.91 -15.35
N ASN A 79 12.48 1.04 -15.78
CA ASN A 79 13.87 1.41 -16.06
C ASN A 79 14.00 2.47 -17.16
N GLU A 80 13.13 2.47 -18.18
CA GLU A 80 13.13 3.53 -19.18
C GLU A 80 12.87 4.91 -18.58
N LEU A 81 12.01 4.99 -17.57
CA LEU A 81 11.69 6.22 -16.86
C LEU A 81 12.84 6.64 -15.93
N VAL A 82 13.49 5.67 -15.28
CA VAL A 82 14.70 5.92 -14.48
C VAL A 82 15.81 6.50 -15.35
N GLN A 83 16.06 5.92 -16.54
CA GLN A 83 17.07 6.41 -17.46
C GLN A 83 16.79 7.82 -18.00
N ARG A 84 15.54 8.25 -17.99
CA ARG A 84 15.13 9.63 -18.33
C ARG A 84 15.20 10.59 -17.15
N GLY A 85 15.47 10.09 -15.94
CA GLY A 85 15.47 10.89 -14.71
C GLY A 85 14.07 11.31 -14.25
N GLU A 86 13.02 10.60 -14.70
CA GLU A 86 11.64 10.89 -14.30
C GLU A 86 11.30 10.27 -12.94
N ILE A 87 11.97 9.17 -12.58
CA ILE A 87 11.86 8.47 -11.29
C ILE A 87 13.21 7.88 -10.91
N ASP A 88 13.42 7.61 -9.62
CA ASP A 88 14.61 6.92 -9.10
C ASP A 88 14.23 5.58 -8.46
N TRP A 89 15.12 4.58 -8.59
CA TRP A 89 14.99 3.31 -7.86
C TRP A 89 15.01 3.56 -6.35
N ASP A 90 14.13 2.86 -5.62
CA ASP A 90 14.08 2.98 -4.18
C ASP A 90 14.09 1.61 -3.48
N LYS A 91 12.99 0.90 -3.43
CA LYS A 91 12.89 -0.41 -2.79
C LYS A 91 12.34 -1.45 -3.75
N ILE A 92 12.73 -2.69 -3.51
CA ILE A 92 12.22 -3.85 -4.24
C ILE A 92 12.05 -5.04 -3.29
N GLY A 93 11.08 -5.88 -3.56
CA GLY A 93 10.86 -7.08 -2.77
C GLY A 93 9.80 -8.00 -3.36
N MET A 94 9.69 -9.16 -2.73
CA MET A 94 8.62 -10.11 -2.99
C MET A 94 7.89 -10.47 -1.70
N ILE A 95 6.69 -10.99 -1.84
CA ILE A 95 5.86 -11.55 -0.77
C ILE A 95 5.72 -13.04 -1.05
N GLY A 96 5.97 -13.85 -0.03
CA GLY A 96 6.03 -15.29 -0.15
C GLY A 96 7.26 -15.75 -0.94
N GLU A 97 7.08 -16.74 -1.78
CA GLU A 97 8.13 -17.34 -2.62
C GLU A 97 8.20 -16.69 -4.03
N GLY A 98 7.54 -15.54 -4.21
CA GLY A 98 7.42 -14.83 -5.48
C GLY A 98 5.98 -14.74 -5.99
N GLU A 99 4.99 -15.06 -5.16
CA GLU A 99 3.57 -14.90 -5.49
C GLU A 99 3.24 -13.47 -5.84
N LYS A 100 3.88 -12.50 -5.19
CA LYS A 100 3.72 -11.09 -5.44
C LYS A 100 5.06 -10.39 -5.42
N LEU A 101 5.25 -9.49 -6.38
CA LEU A 101 6.42 -8.62 -6.46
C LEU A 101 5.97 -7.18 -6.27
N PHE A 102 6.80 -6.38 -5.63
CA PHE A 102 6.64 -4.93 -5.59
C PHE A 102 7.99 -4.24 -5.79
N ALA A 103 7.96 -3.09 -6.45
CA ALA A 103 9.08 -2.16 -6.52
C ALA A 103 8.57 -0.75 -6.24
N SER A 104 9.31 0.04 -5.49
CA SER A 104 9.02 1.46 -5.29
C SER A 104 10.06 2.31 -5.98
N PHE A 105 9.58 3.45 -6.48
CA PHE A 105 10.36 4.46 -7.16
C PHE A 105 10.09 5.79 -6.48
N LYS A 106 11.14 6.57 -6.25
CA LYS A 106 11.04 7.92 -5.74
C LYS A 106 10.83 8.88 -6.90
N LEU A 107 9.90 9.84 -6.76
CA LEU A 107 9.79 10.96 -7.68
C LEU A 107 10.85 12.03 -7.32
N PRO A 108 11.39 12.76 -8.32
CA PRO A 108 12.43 13.76 -8.10
C PRO A 108 11.99 14.89 -7.18
N GLU A 109 10.72 15.27 -7.24
CA GLU A 109 10.14 16.36 -6.47
C GLU A 109 9.31 15.81 -5.31
N GLY A 110 9.62 16.26 -4.09
CA GLY A 110 8.78 16.15 -2.91
C GLY A 110 7.99 17.44 -2.70
N PHE A 111 7.27 17.53 -1.61
CA PHE A 111 6.58 18.76 -1.22
C PHE A 111 6.60 18.93 0.31
N THR A 112 6.36 20.16 0.77
CA THR A 112 6.25 20.49 2.19
C THR A 112 4.80 20.74 2.54
N ILE A 113 4.28 20.08 3.56
CA ILE A 113 3.00 20.45 4.17
C ILE A 113 3.27 21.55 5.18
N GLN A 114 2.76 22.74 4.93
CA GLN A 114 2.99 23.90 5.78
C GLN A 114 2.56 23.63 7.23
N GLY A 115 3.45 23.87 8.18
CA GLY A 115 3.19 23.60 9.60
C GLY A 115 3.33 22.13 9.98
N TRP A 116 3.75 21.28 9.04
CA TRP A 116 4.02 19.87 9.27
C TRP A 116 5.46 19.53 8.88
N ASP A 117 5.66 18.65 7.91
CA ASP A 117 6.98 18.14 7.53
C ASP A 117 7.09 17.98 6.01
N ASP A 118 8.31 17.71 5.54
CA ASP A 118 8.54 17.38 4.16
C ASP A 118 8.01 15.99 3.82
N VAL A 119 7.49 15.84 2.62
CA VAL A 119 6.87 14.63 2.12
C VAL A 119 7.57 14.20 0.84
N ASP A 120 8.15 13.03 0.85
CA ASP A 120 8.66 12.37 -0.34
C ASP A 120 7.53 11.65 -1.09
N GLN A 121 7.54 11.76 -2.40
CA GLN A 121 6.59 11.08 -3.26
C GLN A 121 7.18 9.81 -3.85
N TYR A 122 6.40 8.76 -3.82
CA TYR A 122 6.77 7.45 -4.35
C TYR A 122 5.68 6.86 -5.23
N ILE A 123 6.09 5.94 -6.08
CA ILE A 123 5.22 5.09 -6.86
C ILE A 123 5.56 3.65 -6.53
N TYR A 124 4.57 2.85 -6.14
CA TYR A 124 4.70 1.40 -6.10
C TYR A 124 4.20 0.79 -7.40
N LEU A 125 5.04 -0.03 -7.99
CA LEU A 125 4.69 -0.94 -9.07
C LEU A 125 4.58 -2.35 -8.47
N THR A 126 3.43 -2.98 -8.62
CA THR A 126 3.20 -4.30 -8.06
C THR A 126 2.78 -5.29 -9.14
N ASN A 127 3.21 -6.53 -9.02
CA ASN A 127 2.82 -7.64 -9.87
C ASN A 127 2.35 -8.82 -9.02
N THR A 128 1.35 -9.57 -9.49
CA THR A 128 0.85 -10.75 -8.77
C THR A 128 0.88 -11.97 -9.69
N HIS A 129 1.64 -12.98 -9.29
CA HIS A 129 1.71 -14.25 -10.03
C HIS A 129 0.73 -15.30 -9.51
N ASP A 130 0.10 -15.09 -8.35
CA ASP A 130 -0.83 -16.02 -7.71
C ASP A 130 -2.27 -15.97 -8.28
N GLY A 131 -2.53 -15.08 -9.25
CA GLY A 131 -3.87 -14.89 -9.80
C GLY A 131 -4.80 -14.02 -8.94
N SER A 132 -4.35 -13.53 -7.79
CA SER A 132 -5.16 -12.70 -6.88
C SER A 132 -5.38 -11.27 -7.38
N GLY A 133 -4.61 -10.82 -8.34
CA GLY A 133 -4.67 -9.44 -8.85
C GLY A 133 -4.07 -9.27 -10.23
N GLY A 134 -3.69 -8.02 -10.53
CA GLY A 134 -2.98 -7.63 -11.73
C GLY A 134 -1.75 -6.79 -11.38
N ILE A 135 -1.15 -6.23 -12.42
CA ILE A 135 -0.12 -5.21 -12.28
C ILE A 135 -0.81 -3.93 -11.82
N ARG A 136 -0.27 -3.25 -10.82
CA ARG A 136 -0.83 -1.99 -10.31
C ARG A 136 0.26 -0.95 -10.16
N VAL A 137 -0.12 0.28 -10.49
CA VAL A 137 0.62 1.50 -10.15
C VAL A 137 -0.09 2.14 -8.96
N ILE A 138 0.62 2.33 -7.87
CA ILE A 138 0.07 2.83 -6.61
C ILE A 138 0.89 4.05 -6.19
N PRO A 139 0.34 5.27 -6.26
CA PRO A 139 1.00 6.44 -5.67
C PRO A 139 1.08 6.27 -4.15
N SER A 140 2.17 6.73 -3.57
CA SER A 140 2.40 6.69 -2.14
C SER A 140 3.21 7.90 -1.71
N ASN A 141 2.76 8.56 -0.67
CA ASN A 141 3.49 9.66 -0.05
C ASN A 141 4.05 9.21 1.29
N VAL A 142 5.25 9.63 1.61
CA VAL A 142 5.94 9.29 2.87
C VAL A 142 6.39 10.56 3.55
N ILE A 143 5.88 10.81 4.74
CA ILE A 143 6.38 11.89 5.59
C ILE A 143 7.77 11.50 6.08
N ILE A 144 8.77 12.34 5.83
CA ILE A 144 10.18 12.03 6.11
C ILE A 144 10.41 11.76 7.60
N GLY A 145 9.72 12.51 8.47
CA GLY A 145 9.90 12.40 9.92
C GLY A 145 9.31 11.14 10.57
N CYS A 146 8.30 10.49 9.96
CA CYS A 146 7.59 9.38 10.60
C CYS A 146 7.57 8.08 9.79
N SER A 147 8.07 8.09 8.56
CA SER A 147 8.05 6.92 7.65
C SER A 147 6.65 6.34 7.38
N ASN A 148 5.59 7.09 7.67
CA ASN A 148 4.22 6.67 7.36
C ASN A 148 3.99 6.69 5.86
N GLN A 149 3.41 5.60 5.35
CA GLN A 149 3.12 5.46 3.94
C GLN A 149 1.63 5.69 3.69
N PHE A 150 1.32 6.72 2.92
CA PHE A 150 -0.06 7.04 2.56
C PHE A 150 -0.38 6.46 1.19
N SER A 151 -1.39 5.60 1.14
CA SER A 151 -2.00 5.19 -0.11
C SER A 151 -3.38 5.84 -0.21
N HIS A 152 -3.43 7.00 -0.86
CA HIS A 152 -4.66 7.79 -1.05
C HIS A 152 -5.32 7.52 -2.41
N LEU A 153 -4.93 6.42 -3.05
CA LEU A 153 -5.31 6.09 -4.42
C LEU A 153 -6.81 6.22 -4.69
N MET A 154 -7.65 5.69 -3.81
CA MET A 154 -9.09 5.59 -4.10
C MET A 154 -9.82 6.92 -3.92
N ALA A 155 -9.48 7.69 -2.89
CA ALA A 155 -10.11 8.99 -2.63
C ALA A 155 -9.73 10.02 -3.70
N GLY A 156 -8.46 10.15 -4.01
CA GLY A 156 -7.97 11.04 -5.04
C GLY A 156 -8.51 10.70 -6.43
N ILE A 157 -8.59 9.42 -6.78
CA ILE A 157 -9.17 8.95 -8.04
C ILE A 157 -10.61 9.44 -8.21
N LYS A 158 -11.43 9.30 -7.18
CA LYS A 158 -12.85 9.67 -7.24
C LYS A 158 -13.01 11.18 -7.40
N ARG A 159 -12.24 11.98 -6.66
CA ARG A 159 -12.28 13.45 -6.74
C ARG A 159 -11.71 13.99 -8.06
N ALA A 160 -10.64 13.41 -8.56
CA ALA A 160 -10.02 13.79 -9.83
C ALA A 160 -10.77 13.28 -11.07
N GLY A 161 -11.87 12.53 -10.89
CA GLY A 161 -12.64 11.96 -12.01
C GLY A 161 -11.86 10.90 -12.82
N ILE A 162 -10.88 10.26 -12.20
CA ILE A 162 -10.01 9.28 -12.86
C ILE A 162 -10.64 7.89 -12.82
N ASP A 163 -10.59 7.16 -13.92
CA ASP A 163 -11.00 5.75 -13.94
C ASP A 163 -9.94 4.89 -13.22
N PRO A 164 -10.28 4.23 -12.09
CA PRO A 164 -9.35 3.35 -11.36
C PRO A 164 -8.77 2.23 -12.23
N LYS A 165 -9.46 1.85 -13.29
CA LYS A 165 -8.99 0.81 -14.22
C LYS A 165 -7.73 1.20 -14.99
N LYS A 166 -7.42 2.49 -15.09
CA LYS A 166 -6.19 2.98 -15.72
C LYS A 166 -4.93 2.60 -14.94
N LEU A 167 -5.06 2.36 -13.63
CA LEU A 167 -3.96 2.02 -12.73
C LEU A 167 -3.82 0.50 -12.49
N VAL A 168 -4.63 -0.31 -13.17
CA VAL A 168 -4.60 -1.77 -13.05
C VAL A 168 -4.58 -2.44 -14.41
N ILE A 169 -3.54 -3.23 -14.67
CA ILE A 169 -3.39 -4.03 -15.88
C ILE A 169 -3.64 -5.50 -15.54
N ARG A 170 -4.58 -6.11 -16.25
CA ARG A 170 -4.89 -7.53 -16.06
C ARG A 170 -3.89 -8.40 -16.81
N HIS A 171 -3.54 -9.54 -16.24
CA HIS A 171 -2.75 -10.59 -16.86
C HIS A 171 -3.52 -11.25 -18.00
N SER A 172 -3.38 -10.72 -19.21
CA SER A 172 -4.07 -11.19 -20.43
C SER A 172 -3.18 -10.96 -21.65
N ALA A 173 -3.52 -11.52 -22.79
CA ALA A 173 -2.77 -11.35 -24.02
C ALA A 173 -2.61 -9.89 -24.49
N LYS A 174 -3.44 -8.97 -23.99
CA LYS A 174 -3.37 -7.53 -24.29
C LYS A 174 -2.55 -6.73 -23.28
N GLN A 175 -1.88 -7.38 -22.34
CA GLN A 175 -1.14 -6.65 -21.28
C GLN A 175 -0.02 -5.77 -21.85
N GLU A 176 0.67 -6.20 -22.92
CA GLU A 176 1.73 -5.42 -23.52
C GLU A 176 1.25 -4.12 -24.16
N GLU A 177 0.08 -4.15 -24.82
CA GLU A 177 -0.54 -2.94 -25.36
C GLU A 177 -0.88 -1.95 -24.22
N ARG A 178 -1.26 -2.47 -23.05
CA ARG A 178 -1.63 -1.67 -21.86
C ARG A 178 -0.45 -1.22 -21.03
N VAL A 179 0.72 -1.77 -21.24
CA VAL A 179 1.95 -1.33 -20.59
C VAL A 179 2.30 0.11 -21.00
N ALA A 180 2.05 0.51 -22.25
CA ALA A 180 2.18 1.90 -22.67
C ALA A 180 1.24 2.84 -21.89
N GLU A 181 0.09 2.32 -21.43
CA GLU A 181 -0.84 3.05 -20.55
C GLU A 181 -0.26 3.31 -19.15
N LEU A 182 0.78 2.56 -18.71
CA LEU A 182 1.46 2.82 -17.43
C LEU A 182 2.17 4.18 -17.45
N VAL A 183 2.75 4.57 -18.57
CA VAL A 183 3.38 5.89 -18.71
C VAL A 183 2.33 7.00 -18.55
N GLU A 184 1.13 6.81 -19.11
CA GLU A 184 0.03 7.74 -18.88
C GLU A 184 -0.48 7.71 -17.44
N ALA A 185 -0.40 6.54 -16.76
CA ALA A 185 -0.77 6.42 -15.36
C ALA A 185 0.14 7.27 -14.44
N LEU A 186 1.40 7.51 -14.82
CA LEU A 186 2.30 8.38 -14.05
C LEU A 186 1.84 9.84 -14.04
N LYS A 187 1.28 10.34 -15.14
CA LYS A 187 0.67 11.67 -15.18
C LYS A 187 -0.52 11.78 -14.24
N VAL A 188 -1.28 10.68 -14.14
CA VAL A 188 -2.39 10.55 -13.20
C VAL A 188 -1.89 10.55 -11.77
N VAL A 189 -0.76 9.90 -11.49
CA VAL A 189 -0.12 9.91 -10.17
C VAL A 189 0.25 11.32 -9.74
N ASP A 190 0.86 12.10 -10.64
CA ASP A 190 1.22 13.48 -10.35
C ASP A 190 -0.01 14.34 -9.98
N MET A 191 -1.09 14.24 -10.75
CA MET A 191 -2.36 14.92 -10.42
C MET A 191 -2.92 14.50 -9.05
N LEU A 192 -2.84 13.21 -8.71
CA LEU A 192 -3.29 12.69 -7.42
C LEU A 192 -2.44 13.20 -6.26
N ASN A 193 -1.14 13.29 -6.48
CA ASN A 193 -0.21 13.83 -5.49
C ASN A 193 -0.46 15.32 -5.26
N GLN A 194 -0.67 16.11 -6.31
CA GLN A 194 -1.04 17.52 -6.18
C GLN A 194 -2.34 17.71 -5.39
N GLN A 195 -3.38 16.90 -5.68
CA GLN A 195 -4.62 16.97 -4.93
C GLN A 195 -4.42 16.59 -3.45
N PHE A 196 -3.61 15.57 -3.18
CA PHE A 196 -3.28 15.18 -1.80
C PHE A 196 -2.61 16.32 -1.03
N VAL A 197 -1.69 17.06 -1.66
CA VAL A 197 -1.02 18.22 -1.03
C VAL A 197 -2.06 19.28 -0.63
N LEU A 198 -2.98 19.61 -1.53
CA LEU A 198 -4.02 20.61 -1.27
C LEU A 198 -4.92 20.17 -0.12
N ASP A 199 -5.42 18.93 -0.17
CA ASP A 199 -6.28 18.38 0.88
C ASP A 199 -5.54 18.30 2.23
N ALA A 200 -4.28 17.84 2.24
CA ALA A 200 -3.47 17.76 3.45
C ALA A 200 -3.24 19.15 4.07
N GLN A 201 -2.95 20.15 3.24
CA GLN A 201 -2.75 21.53 3.68
C GLN A 201 -4.00 22.11 4.36
N GLU A 202 -5.20 21.80 3.84
CA GLU A 202 -6.46 22.20 4.46
C GLU A 202 -6.69 21.44 5.78
N LEU A 203 -6.50 20.10 5.79
CA LEU A 203 -6.68 19.26 6.98
C LEU A 203 -5.73 19.60 8.14
N VAL A 204 -4.53 20.13 7.88
CA VAL A 204 -3.62 20.64 8.93
C VAL A 204 -4.23 21.82 9.70
N ASN A 205 -5.03 22.64 9.03
CA ASN A 205 -5.65 23.84 9.61
C ASN A 205 -6.99 23.55 10.30
N ILE A 206 -7.52 22.32 10.19
CA ILE A 206 -8.80 21.93 10.81
C ILE A 206 -8.52 21.31 12.17
N GLU A 207 -8.94 21.97 13.23
CA GLU A 207 -8.85 21.47 14.60
C GLU A 207 -10.02 20.52 14.89
N MET A 208 -9.72 19.33 15.42
CA MET A 208 -10.70 18.33 15.85
C MET A 208 -10.77 18.29 17.37
N THR A 209 -11.98 18.22 17.91
CA THR A 209 -12.16 17.93 19.34
C THR A 209 -11.69 16.51 19.68
N GLN A 210 -11.50 16.20 20.95
CA GLN A 210 -11.16 14.84 21.35
C GLN A 210 -12.26 13.85 20.97
N GLU A 211 -13.52 14.23 21.10
CA GLU A 211 -14.67 13.43 20.71
C GLU A 211 -14.68 13.13 19.21
N ASP A 212 -14.37 14.11 18.37
CA ASP A 212 -14.29 13.94 16.91
C ASP A 212 -13.17 12.97 16.55
N ARG A 213 -11.99 13.09 17.15
CA ARG A 213 -10.87 12.18 16.91
C ARG A 213 -11.20 10.75 17.35
N VAL A 214 -11.81 10.59 18.53
CA VAL A 214 -12.26 9.27 19.01
C VAL A 214 -13.25 8.68 18.02
N SER A 215 -14.26 9.44 17.60
CA SER A 215 -15.26 8.99 16.61
C SER A 215 -14.60 8.56 15.31
N PHE A 216 -13.66 9.34 14.79
CA PHE A 216 -12.88 9.03 13.60
C PHE A 216 -12.10 7.71 13.75
N TYR A 217 -11.46 7.47 14.90
CA TYR A 217 -10.74 6.20 15.14
C TYR A 217 -11.69 5.01 15.23
N LEU A 218 -12.82 5.17 15.91
CA LEU A 218 -13.82 4.09 16.01
C LEU A 218 -14.32 3.69 14.61
N ASP A 219 -14.63 4.66 13.75
CA ASP A 219 -15.09 4.38 12.39
C ASP A 219 -13.99 3.78 11.51
N THR A 220 -12.78 4.35 11.54
CA THR A 220 -11.62 3.88 10.75
C THR A 220 -11.31 2.41 11.04
N PHE A 221 -11.31 2.02 12.32
CA PHE A 221 -10.98 0.67 12.75
C PHE A 221 -12.19 -0.25 12.88
N GLY A 222 -13.39 0.25 12.57
CA GLY A 222 -14.64 -0.53 12.65
C GLY A 222 -14.96 -0.99 14.07
N ILE A 223 -14.59 -0.20 15.08
CA ILE A 223 -14.85 -0.48 16.50
C ILE A 223 -16.30 -0.07 16.79
N LYS A 224 -17.13 -1.06 17.10
CA LYS A 224 -18.54 -0.84 17.38
C LYS A 224 -18.77 -0.55 18.85
N GLN A 225 -19.62 0.43 19.11
CA GLN A 225 -20.21 0.70 20.43
C GLN A 225 -21.38 -0.24 20.68
N ASN A 226 -21.53 -0.71 21.92
CA ASN A 226 -22.64 -1.54 22.36
C ASN A 226 -23.22 -0.97 23.65
N GLU A 227 -24.46 -0.53 23.61
CA GLU A 227 -25.16 0.05 24.75
C GLU A 227 -25.23 -0.90 25.98
N GLU A 228 -25.25 -2.21 25.75
CA GLU A 228 -25.22 -3.20 26.81
C GLU A 228 -23.91 -3.28 27.59
N LEU A 229 -22.81 -2.75 27.03
CA LEU A 229 -21.48 -2.69 27.63
C LEU A 229 -21.16 -1.33 28.26
N VAL A 230 -22.10 -0.38 28.22
CA VAL A 230 -21.87 0.95 28.79
C VAL A 230 -21.89 0.87 30.31
N GLU A 231 -20.78 1.23 30.92
CA GLU A 231 -20.58 1.29 32.38
C GLU A 231 -19.74 2.54 32.71
N ALA A 232 -19.66 2.89 34.00
CA ALA A 232 -18.86 4.02 34.46
C ALA A 232 -17.38 3.91 34.05
N THR A 233 -16.84 2.69 33.95
CA THR A 233 -15.47 2.37 33.52
C THR A 233 -15.35 2.14 32.03
N ASN A 234 -16.45 2.08 31.29
CA ASN A 234 -16.53 1.87 29.85
C ASN A 234 -17.64 2.74 29.24
N PRO A 235 -17.51 4.07 29.28
CA PRO A 235 -18.58 4.98 28.87
C PRO A 235 -18.92 4.89 27.37
N LEU A 236 -18.02 4.39 26.56
CA LEU A 236 -18.25 4.20 25.11
C LEU A 236 -18.86 2.83 24.77
N GLY A 237 -19.04 1.92 25.75
CA GLY A 237 -19.58 0.60 25.53
C GLY A 237 -18.73 -0.26 24.57
N LEU A 238 -17.41 -0.15 24.64
CA LEU A 238 -16.52 -0.88 23.76
C LEU A 238 -16.22 -2.29 24.29
N THR A 239 -15.92 -3.20 23.40
CA THR A 239 -15.33 -4.48 23.78
C THR A 239 -13.92 -4.28 24.33
N THR A 240 -13.38 -5.21 25.13
CA THR A 240 -12.00 -5.15 25.63
C THR A 240 -10.98 -4.90 24.51
N ARG A 241 -11.15 -5.55 23.34
CA ARG A 241 -10.30 -5.33 22.18
C ARG A 241 -10.46 -3.91 21.64
N GLY A 242 -11.69 -3.39 21.60
CA GLY A 242 -11.97 -2.03 21.15
C GLY A 242 -11.31 -1.00 22.06
N ASN A 243 -11.44 -1.15 23.38
CA ASN A 243 -10.79 -0.30 24.37
C ASN A 243 -9.27 -0.31 24.20
N ASN A 244 -8.64 -1.48 24.16
CA ASN A 244 -7.18 -1.60 23.99
C ASN A 244 -6.69 -0.95 22.69
N THR A 245 -7.49 -1.07 21.61
CA THR A 245 -7.14 -0.42 20.32
C THR A 245 -7.23 1.10 20.43
N LEU A 246 -8.30 1.62 21.04
CA LEU A 246 -8.50 3.06 21.22
C LEU A 246 -7.43 3.66 22.15
N GLU A 247 -7.18 3.03 23.30
CA GLU A 247 -6.11 3.46 24.22
C GLU A 247 -4.77 3.56 23.50
N ARG A 248 -4.43 2.55 22.70
CA ARG A 248 -3.18 2.56 21.97
C ARG A 248 -3.13 3.65 20.89
N LEU A 249 -4.23 3.94 20.21
CA LEU A 249 -4.32 5.05 19.26
C LEU A 249 -4.10 6.41 19.95
N LEU A 250 -4.68 6.61 21.12
CA LEU A 250 -4.48 7.84 21.91
C LEU A 250 -3.03 7.99 22.42
N GLU A 251 -2.36 6.87 22.77
CA GLU A 251 -0.94 6.88 23.10
C GLU A 251 -0.09 7.25 21.86
N VAL A 252 -0.41 6.68 20.69
CA VAL A 252 0.27 6.96 19.42
C VAL A 252 0.05 8.41 18.99
N GLU A 253 -1.12 8.97 19.25
CA GLU A 253 -1.44 10.39 18.97
C GLU A 253 -0.46 11.33 19.70
N ALA A 254 -0.13 11.00 20.94
CA ALA A 254 0.81 11.79 21.73
C ALA A 254 2.29 11.63 21.30
N HIS A 255 2.60 10.72 20.38
CA HIS A 255 3.97 10.50 19.92
C HIS A 255 4.48 11.70 19.10
N PRO A 256 5.74 12.14 19.31
CA PRO A 256 6.28 13.32 18.63
C PRO A 256 6.17 13.32 17.11
N THR A 257 6.20 12.15 16.49
CA THR A 257 6.05 12.02 15.02
C THR A 257 4.63 12.33 14.54
N ASN A 258 3.63 12.27 15.42
CA ASN A 258 2.22 12.52 15.10
C ASN A 258 1.73 13.88 15.63
N ASN A 259 2.55 14.55 16.44
CA ASN A 259 2.27 15.85 17.01
C ASN A 259 3.34 16.87 16.60
N HIS A 260 3.38 17.21 15.33
CA HIS A 260 4.33 18.16 14.79
C HIS A 260 3.92 19.61 15.07
N ASN A 261 4.87 20.42 15.55
CA ASN A 261 4.73 21.86 15.74
C ASN A 261 3.47 22.31 16.53
N GLY A 262 2.94 21.44 17.40
CA GLY A 262 1.74 21.72 18.18
C GLY A 262 0.42 21.47 17.43
N ASN A 263 0.45 20.92 16.25
CA ASN A 263 -0.73 20.61 15.43
C ASN A 263 -1.32 19.19 15.69
N GLY A 264 -1.04 18.61 16.86
CA GLY A 264 -1.47 17.26 17.23
C GLY A 264 -2.99 17.06 17.30
N SER A 265 -3.78 18.13 17.38
CA SER A 265 -5.25 18.09 17.32
C SER A 265 -5.83 18.29 15.93
N SER A 266 -5.02 18.47 14.90
CA SER A 266 -5.52 18.68 13.54
C SER A 266 -6.09 17.39 12.93
N ALA A 267 -6.99 17.55 11.95
CA ALA A 267 -7.53 16.44 11.19
C ALA A 267 -6.42 15.63 10.46
N PHE A 268 -5.37 16.33 9.99
CA PHE A 268 -4.22 15.67 9.41
C PHE A 268 -3.41 14.87 10.45
N ALA A 269 -3.27 15.36 11.69
CA ALA A 269 -2.63 14.63 12.78
C ALA A 269 -3.40 13.35 13.14
N ALA A 270 -4.73 13.40 13.18
CA ALA A 270 -5.57 12.23 13.39
C ALA A 270 -5.39 11.19 12.28
N PHE A 271 -5.33 11.64 11.01
CA PHE A 271 -5.00 10.76 9.89
C PHE A 271 -3.61 10.13 10.03
N ASN A 272 -2.59 10.93 10.37
CA ASN A 272 -1.22 10.45 10.55
C ASN A 272 -1.12 9.42 11.69
N THR A 273 -1.82 9.65 12.80
CA THR A 273 -1.95 8.69 13.91
C THR A 273 -2.54 7.36 13.46
N ALA A 274 -3.66 7.40 12.73
CA ALA A 274 -4.29 6.19 12.21
C ALA A 274 -3.36 5.42 11.26
N THR A 275 -2.66 6.12 10.36
CA THR A 275 -1.71 5.49 9.43
C THR A 275 -0.49 4.91 10.15
N TYR A 276 0.05 5.61 11.14
CA TYR A 276 1.14 5.10 11.97
C TYR A 276 0.74 3.78 12.66
N TYR A 277 -0.44 3.77 13.30
CA TYR A 277 -0.93 2.56 13.96
C TYR A 277 -1.09 1.40 12.98
N ILE A 278 -1.65 1.64 11.78
CA ILE A 278 -1.82 0.62 10.73
C ILE A 278 -0.46 0.08 10.26
N ASP A 279 0.52 0.94 10.03
CA ASP A 279 1.79 0.56 9.44
C ASP A 279 2.75 -0.09 10.46
N HIS A 280 2.69 0.32 11.73
CA HIS A 280 3.69 -0.06 12.72
C HIS A 280 3.17 -0.98 13.83
N GLU A 281 1.89 -0.92 14.16
CA GLU A 281 1.36 -1.60 15.34
C GLU A 281 0.24 -2.59 15.04
N TRP A 282 -0.54 -2.39 13.97
CA TRP A 282 -1.60 -3.30 13.61
C TRP A 282 -1.05 -4.71 13.35
N THR A 283 -1.57 -5.69 14.10
CA THR A 283 -1.16 -7.09 13.96
C THR A 283 -2.19 -7.87 13.17
N PHE A 284 -1.74 -8.49 12.08
CA PHE A 284 -2.60 -9.30 11.20
C PHE A 284 -2.69 -10.76 11.60
N ASP A 285 -1.90 -11.21 12.57
CA ASP A 285 -1.84 -12.61 12.95
C ASP A 285 -2.61 -12.90 14.24
N ARG A 286 -3.53 -13.86 14.18
CA ARG A 286 -4.27 -14.36 15.35
C ARG A 286 -3.39 -15.12 16.35
N LYS A 287 -2.16 -15.49 15.96
CA LYS A 287 -1.20 -16.26 16.76
C LYS A 287 -0.02 -15.44 17.30
N GLY A 288 -0.02 -14.13 17.12
CA GLY A 288 1.04 -13.26 17.64
C GLY A 288 2.36 -13.31 16.86
N GLU A 289 2.47 -14.09 15.80
CA GLU A 289 3.63 -14.07 14.92
C GLU A 289 3.49 -12.93 13.91
N LYS A 290 4.37 -11.94 14.03
CA LYS A 290 4.49 -10.84 13.07
C LYS A 290 5.16 -11.36 11.80
N SER A 291 4.39 -11.85 10.83
CA SER A 291 4.91 -12.12 9.51
C SER A 291 5.17 -10.79 8.80
N ASN A 292 6.43 -10.53 8.47
CA ASN A 292 6.82 -9.31 7.75
C ASN A 292 6.10 -9.23 6.39
N ASP A 293 5.97 -10.35 5.69
CA ASP A 293 5.29 -10.44 4.40
C ASP A 293 3.81 -10.03 4.47
N LYS A 294 3.07 -10.53 5.45
CA LYS A 294 1.66 -10.17 5.65
C LYS A 294 1.49 -8.69 5.98
N ARG A 295 2.44 -8.11 6.71
CA ARG A 295 2.43 -6.69 7.03
C ARG A 295 2.69 -5.86 5.79
N VAL A 296 3.72 -6.20 5.00
CA VAL A 296 4.03 -5.56 3.72
C VAL A 296 2.84 -5.64 2.77
N GLU A 297 2.28 -6.83 2.58
CA GLU A 297 1.11 -7.04 1.74
C GLU A 297 -0.07 -6.17 2.20
N SER A 298 -0.35 -6.15 3.49
CA SER A 298 -1.44 -5.38 4.06
C SER A 298 -1.26 -3.87 3.86
N ALA A 299 -0.05 -3.37 4.11
CA ALA A 299 0.25 -1.94 4.03
C ALA A 299 0.20 -1.41 2.58
N ILE A 300 0.64 -2.20 1.59
CA ILE A 300 0.73 -1.77 0.18
C ILE A 300 -0.53 -2.12 -0.62
N MET A 301 -1.06 -3.35 -0.49
CA MET A 301 -2.10 -3.88 -1.37
C MET A 301 -3.34 -4.42 -0.65
N GLY A 302 -3.26 -4.57 0.66
CA GLY A 302 -4.23 -5.31 1.46
C GLY A 302 -5.17 -4.46 2.30
N THR A 303 -5.49 -4.98 3.49
CA THR A 303 -6.45 -4.38 4.41
C THR A 303 -5.96 -3.04 4.96
N GLY A 304 -4.68 -2.93 5.32
CA GLY A 304 -4.10 -1.68 5.84
C GLY A 304 -4.19 -0.55 4.81
N SER A 305 -3.85 -0.83 3.54
CA SER A 305 -4.00 0.15 2.45
C SER A 305 -5.45 0.63 2.30
N ARG A 306 -6.43 -0.28 2.36
CA ARG A 306 -7.86 0.08 2.28
C ARG A 306 -8.33 0.89 3.50
N MET A 307 -7.84 0.57 4.70
CA MET A 307 -8.18 1.32 5.90
C MET A 307 -7.63 2.75 5.84
N LYS A 308 -6.39 2.92 5.39
CA LYS A 308 -5.79 4.26 5.18
C LYS A 308 -6.57 5.08 4.15
N ALA A 309 -6.98 4.44 3.04
CA ALA A 309 -7.80 5.11 2.03
C ALA A 309 -9.18 5.52 2.61
N LYS A 310 -9.85 4.64 3.37
CA LYS A 310 -11.12 4.96 4.04
C LYS A 310 -10.96 6.11 5.03
N ALA A 311 -9.91 6.10 5.84
CA ALA A 311 -9.61 7.16 6.79
C ALA A 311 -9.44 8.52 6.09
N TRP A 312 -8.72 8.55 4.98
CA TRP A 312 -8.57 9.75 4.16
C TRP A 312 -9.91 10.22 3.58
N GLU A 313 -10.68 9.30 2.97
CA GLU A 313 -12.00 9.60 2.39
C GLU A 313 -12.96 10.18 3.43
N SER A 314 -12.97 9.63 4.66
CA SER A 314 -13.81 10.13 5.75
C SER A 314 -13.44 11.58 6.09
N LEU A 315 -12.16 11.87 6.37
CA LEU A 315 -11.75 13.23 6.73
C LEU A 315 -12.00 14.23 5.60
N VAL A 316 -11.66 13.88 4.38
CA VAL A 316 -11.89 14.75 3.22
C VAL A 316 -13.38 14.96 2.98
N GLY A 317 -14.21 13.93 3.16
CA GLY A 317 -15.66 14.03 2.97
C GLY A 317 -16.39 14.78 4.07
N ASP A 318 -15.87 14.74 5.30
CA ASP A 318 -16.49 15.37 6.46
C ASP A 318 -16.06 16.84 6.62
N TYR A 319 -14.86 17.22 6.14
CA TYR A 319 -14.24 18.51 6.40
C TYR A 319 -13.93 19.36 5.15
N LEU A 320 -13.84 18.77 3.95
CA LEU A 320 -13.53 19.46 2.68
C LEU A 320 -14.64 19.29 1.63
#